data_ea2f667eba592febc19e3215bc6c9686
#
_entry.id   ea2f667eba592febc19e3215bc6c9686
#
_cell.length_a   1.000
_cell.length_b   1.000
_cell.length_c   1.000
_cell.angle_alpha   90.00
_cell.angle_beta   90.00
_cell.angle_gamma   90.00
#
_symmetry.space_group_name_H-M   'P 1'
#
loop_
_entity.id
_entity.type
_entity.pdbx_description
1 polymer ?
#
loop_
_entity_poly.entity_id
_entity_poly.type
_entity_poly.pdbx_seq_one_letter_code
_entity_poly.pdbx_strand_id
1 'polypeptide(L)'
;MGRADVAAALVERIQPTALAREQRLPVLPAFESLIPGGGLRRGSTLATDGPAATSLALAAAAAASQDGAWVAAVGFPSLGLLAAAELGIALERFVLVASPDTEIGPDNEETAWAAAVAALVDAFEVVLVQATHRVKVRDGRRLAARTRERGAVLVQVGSSGWSEGADVTLEVTEARWEGLADGYGHLRSRRVTVVGGGRREASRPRRSELWLPSTDGLVESVVPDPVPLRAG
;
A
#
# COMPACT_ATOMS: atom_id res chain seq x y z
N MET A 1 -3.97 -34.46 33.80
CA MET A 1 -3.49 -33.56 32.76
C MET A 1 -2.46 -32.65 33.38
N GLY A 2 -1.17 -32.91 33.15
CA GLY A 2 -0.07 -32.29 33.84
C GLY A 2 0.26 -30.88 33.29
N ARG A 3 0.89 -30.04 34.12
CA ARG A 3 1.39 -28.71 33.71
C ARG A 3 2.31 -28.74 32.47
N ALA A 4 2.98 -29.89 32.24
CA ALA A 4 3.82 -30.12 31.07
C ALA A 4 3.00 -30.24 29.76
N ASP A 5 1.82 -30.87 29.83
CA ASP A 5 0.94 -31.06 28.65
C ASP A 5 0.30 -29.73 28.22
N VAL A 6 0.00 -28.86 29.19
CA VAL A 6 -0.53 -27.51 28.91
C VAL A 6 0.56 -26.62 28.29
N ALA A 7 1.80 -26.73 28.76
CA ALA A 7 2.93 -25.98 28.21
C ALA A 7 3.28 -26.46 26.79
N ALA A 8 3.26 -27.78 26.53
CA ALA A 8 3.47 -28.35 25.20
C ALA A 8 2.37 -27.92 24.20
N ALA A 9 1.10 -27.96 24.63
CA ALA A 9 -0.03 -27.49 23.82
C ALA A 9 0.00 -25.96 23.57
N LEU A 10 0.56 -25.18 24.50
CA LEU A 10 0.77 -23.74 24.31
C LEU A 10 1.91 -23.45 23.34
N VAL A 11 3.01 -24.22 23.43
CA VAL A 11 4.16 -24.10 22.51
C VAL A 11 3.80 -24.53 21.10
N GLU A 12 2.95 -25.55 20.94
CA GLU A 12 2.46 -26.00 19.63
C GLU A 12 1.49 -24.99 18.99
N ARG A 13 0.78 -24.20 19.79
CA ARG A 13 -0.04 -23.06 19.34
C ARG A 13 0.73 -21.80 18.97
N ILE A 14 1.95 -21.64 19.45
CA ILE A 14 2.85 -20.55 19.11
C ILE A 14 3.76 -21.02 17.97
N GLN A 15 3.17 -21.37 16.83
CA GLN A 15 3.98 -21.57 15.62
C GLN A 15 4.57 -20.20 15.21
N PRO A 16 5.89 -20.09 15.00
CA PRO A 16 6.53 -18.84 14.56
C PRO A 16 5.89 -18.25 13.30
N THR A 17 5.32 -19.11 12.44
CA THR A 17 4.54 -18.74 11.26
C THR A 17 3.18 -18.08 11.57
N ALA A 18 2.50 -18.44 12.66
CA ALA A 18 1.24 -17.80 13.06
C ALA A 18 1.51 -16.38 13.58
N LEU A 19 2.49 -16.23 14.49
CA LEU A 19 2.94 -14.91 14.99
C LEU A 19 3.46 -13.99 13.86
N ALA A 20 4.16 -14.56 12.87
CA ALA A 20 4.63 -13.78 11.72
C ALA A 20 3.48 -13.34 10.80
N ARG A 21 2.40 -14.14 10.68
CA ARG A 21 1.18 -13.76 9.94
C ARG A 21 0.36 -12.72 10.70
N GLU A 22 0.23 -12.83 12.01
CA GLU A 22 -0.46 -11.83 12.84
C GLU A 22 0.24 -10.46 12.81
N GLN A 23 1.54 -10.43 12.51
CA GLN A 23 2.32 -9.19 12.34
C GLN A 23 2.24 -8.59 10.94
N ARG A 24 1.53 -9.21 9.99
CA ARG A 24 1.39 -8.72 8.63
C ARG A 24 -0.08 -8.65 8.24
N LEU A 25 -0.43 -7.59 7.52
CA LEU A 25 -1.70 -7.46 6.82
C LEU A 25 -1.57 -8.13 5.45
N PRO A 26 -2.60 -8.84 4.97
CA PRO A 26 -2.58 -9.48 3.66
C PRO A 26 -2.49 -8.46 2.53
N VAL A 27 -1.91 -8.87 1.42
CA VAL A 27 -1.91 -8.15 0.15
C VAL A 27 -2.51 -9.03 -0.95
N LEU A 28 -2.93 -8.42 -2.05
CA LEU A 28 -3.37 -9.19 -3.22
C LEU A 28 -2.23 -10.09 -3.73
N PRO A 29 -2.52 -11.29 -4.28
CA PRO A 29 -1.49 -12.23 -4.76
C PRO A 29 -0.47 -11.60 -5.69
N ALA A 30 -0.89 -10.64 -6.51
CA ALA A 30 -0.02 -9.89 -7.42
C ALA A 30 1.10 -9.11 -6.72
N PHE A 31 0.96 -8.80 -5.43
CA PHE A 31 1.95 -8.06 -4.63
C PHE A 31 2.87 -8.94 -3.78
N GLU A 32 2.55 -10.22 -3.61
CA GLU A 32 3.31 -11.10 -2.71
C GLU A 32 4.80 -11.19 -3.07
N SER A 33 5.12 -11.19 -4.36
CA SER A 33 6.50 -11.22 -4.84
C SER A 33 7.23 -9.88 -4.69
N LEU A 34 6.50 -8.77 -4.69
CA LEU A 34 7.04 -7.40 -4.61
C LEU A 34 7.32 -6.97 -3.17
N ILE A 35 6.48 -7.40 -2.23
CA ILE A 35 6.56 -7.00 -0.82
C ILE A 35 7.25 -8.11 -0.01
N PRO A 36 8.31 -7.79 0.75
CA PRO A 36 9.02 -8.77 1.55
C PRO A 36 8.10 -9.51 2.52
N GLY A 37 8.17 -10.85 2.49
CA GLY A 37 7.35 -11.71 3.34
C GLY A 37 5.89 -11.79 2.95
N GLY A 38 5.52 -11.35 1.72
CA GLY A 38 4.19 -11.52 1.13
C GLY A 38 3.06 -10.78 1.84
N GLY A 39 3.35 -9.66 2.53
CA GLY A 39 2.34 -8.88 3.24
C GLY A 39 2.88 -7.60 3.86
N LEU A 40 1.99 -6.64 4.12
CA LEU A 40 2.33 -5.36 4.75
C LEU A 40 2.66 -5.60 6.23
N ARG A 41 3.91 -5.38 6.62
CA ARG A 41 4.32 -5.53 8.01
C ARG A 41 3.67 -4.46 8.88
N ARG A 42 3.00 -4.85 9.97
CA ARG A 42 2.47 -3.91 10.96
C ARG A 42 3.61 -3.08 11.56
N GLY A 43 3.35 -1.80 11.75
CA GLY A 43 4.35 -0.84 12.24
C GLY A 43 5.37 -0.40 11.18
N SER A 44 5.10 -0.61 9.89
CA SER A 44 6.00 -0.20 8.80
C SER A 44 5.42 0.91 7.92
N THR A 45 6.32 1.51 7.14
CA THR A 45 5.98 2.51 6.13
C THR A 45 6.16 1.94 4.73
N LEU A 46 5.19 2.17 3.86
CA LEU A 46 5.24 1.87 2.43
C LEU A 46 5.21 3.18 1.64
N ALA A 47 6.02 3.33 0.62
CA ALA A 47 5.88 4.41 -0.34
C ALA A 47 5.48 3.86 -1.71
N THR A 48 4.55 4.54 -2.38
CA THR A 48 4.18 4.28 -3.77
C THR A 48 4.50 5.49 -4.62
N ASP A 49 5.10 5.29 -5.79
CA ASP A 49 5.53 6.38 -6.67
C ASP A 49 5.34 6.04 -8.16
N GLY A 50 5.52 7.05 -9.00
CA GLY A 50 5.41 6.96 -10.45
C GLY A 50 3.98 7.12 -10.97
N PRO A 51 3.78 6.93 -12.30
CA PRO A 51 2.48 7.02 -12.93
C PRO A 51 1.57 5.91 -12.41
N ALA A 52 0.50 6.21 -11.70
CA ALA A 52 -0.42 5.31 -11.02
C ALA A 52 -0.10 5.04 -9.53
N ALA A 53 0.70 5.88 -8.87
CA ALA A 53 1.03 5.73 -7.45
C ALA A 53 -0.21 5.56 -6.55
N THR A 54 -1.27 6.33 -6.80
CA THR A 54 -2.55 6.22 -6.06
C THR A 54 -3.23 4.87 -6.26
N SER A 55 -3.33 4.39 -7.51
CA SER A 55 -3.90 3.07 -7.80
C SER A 55 -3.08 1.94 -7.16
N LEU A 56 -1.74 2.09 -7.19
CA LEU A 56 -0.82 1.13 -6.58
C LEU A 56 -0.99 1.08 -5.05
N ALA A 57 -1.17 2.24 -4.40
CA ALA A 57 -1.42 2.33 -2.96
C ALA A 57 -2.75 1.70 -2.55
N LEU A 58 -3.84 1.99 -3.29
CA LEU A 58 -5.15 1.38 -3.07
C LEU A 58 -5.07 -0.14 -3.22
N ALA A 59 -4.48 -0.62 -4.32
CA ALA A 59 -4.32 -2.06 -4.57
C ALA A 59 -3.48 -2.76 -3.50
N ALA A 60 -2.43 -2.11 -2.98
CA ALA A 60 -1.61 -2.66 -1.88
C ALA A 60 -2.39 -2.79 -0.57
N ALA A 61 -3.40 -1.93 -0.32
CA ALA A 61 -4.26 -1.96 0.87
C ALA A 61 -5.53 -2.83 0.69
N ALA A 62 -5.84 -3.24 -0.54
CA ALA A 62 -7.12 -3.88 -0.88
C ALA A 62 -7.38 -5.16 -0.08
N ALA A 63 -6.47 -6.13 -0.10
CA ALA A 63 -6.66 -7.40 0.61
C ALA A 63 -6.76 -7.20 2.13
N ALA A 64 -6.02 -6.25 2.71
CA ALA A 64 -6.14 -5.90 4.12
C ALA A 64 -7.55 -5.38 4.45
N SER A 65 -8.14 -4.51 3.61
CA SER A 65 -9.50 -4.01 3.82
C SER A 65 -10.55 -5.11 3.70
N GLN A 66 -10.38 -6.03 2.76
CA GLN A 66 -11.24 -7.21 2.58
C GLN A 66 -11.15 -8.17 3.77
N ASP A 67 -9.98 -8.28 4.40
CA ASP A 67 -9.76 -9.09 5.62
C ASP A 67 -10.21 -8.36 6.90
N GLY A 68 -10.87 -7.21 6.78
CA GLY A 68 -11.49 -6.49 7.87
C GLY A 68 -10.71 -5.32 8.45
N ALA A 69 -9.51 -5.01 7.95
CA ALA A 69 -8.76 -3.85 8.38
C ALA A 69 -9.44 -2.55 7.93
N TRP A 70 -9.47 -1.55 8.81
CA TRP A 70 -9.90 -0.21 8.48
C TRP A 70 -8.81 0.56 7.75
N VAL A 71 -9.19 1.19 6.65
CA VAL A 71 -8.31 1.98 5.80
C VAL A 71 -8.76 3.44 5.79
N ALA A 72 -7.88 4.37 6.12
CA ALA A 72 -8.12 5.80 5.94
C ALA A 72 -7.27 6.35 4.79
N ALA A 73 -7.81 7.29 4.03
CA ALA A 73 -7.09 8.02 3.00
C ALA A 73 -7.22 9.52 3.24
N VAL A 74 -6.11 10.25 3.29
CA VAL A 74 -6.06 11.70 3.52
C VAL A 74 -5.21 12.40 2.48
N GLY A 75 -5.69 13.55 2.01
CA GLY A 75 -5.01 14.36 1.00
C GLY A 75 -5.31 13.95 -0.44
N PHE A 76 -6.44 13.31 -0.69
CA PHE A 76 -6.87 12.86 -2.01
C PHE A 76 -8.14 13.61 -2.47
N PRO A 77 -8.02 14.83 -2.97
CA PRO A 77 -9.20 15.67 -3.28
C PRO A 77 -10.07 15.12 -4.41
N SER A 78 -9.53 14.27 -5.28
CA SER A 78 -10.21 13.72 -6.46
C SER A 78 -10.22 12.20 -6.51
N LEU A 79 -10.16 11.52 -5.35
CA LEU A 79 -10.21 10.06 -5.30
C LEU A 79 -11.59 9.54 -5.72
N GLY A 80 -11.64 8.75 -6.78
CA GLY A 80 -12.85 8.06 -7.21
C GLY A 80 -13.13 6.84 -6.33
N LEU A 81 -14.23 6.85 -5.57
CA LEU A 81 -14.60 5.71 -4.71
C LEU A 81 -14.93 4.46 -5.53
N LEU A 82 -15.53 4.61 -6.72
CA LEU A 82 -15.77 3.49 -7.62
C LEU A 82 -14.45 2.84 -8.05
N ALA A 83 -13.47 3.65 -8.47
CA ALA A 83 -12.15 3.15 -8.84
C ALA A 83 -11.42 2.48 -7.66
N ALA A 84 -11.62 2.97 -6.43
CA ALA A 84 -11.08 2.31 -5.25
C ALA A 84 -11.72 0.92 -5.02
N ALA A 85 -13.06 0.81 -5.20
CA ALA A 85 -13.77 -0.46 -5.10
C ALA A 85 -13.34 -1.45 -6.19
N GLU A 86 -13.21 -0.98 -7.44
CA GLU A 86 -12.71 -1.80 -8.56
C GLU A 86 -11.29 -2.34 -8.31
N LEU A 87 -10.42 -1.57 -7.65
CA LEU A 87 -9.10 -2.01 -7.22
C LEU A 87 -9.12 -2.93 -5.99
N GLY A 88 -10.30 -3.22 -5.44
CA GLY A 88 -10.52 -4.20 -4.37
C GLY A 88 -10.63 -3.61 -2.97
N ILE A 89 -10.74 -2.29 -2.80
CA ILE A 89 -10.99 -1.70 -1.49
C ILE A 89 -12.42 -2.01 -1.02
N ALA A 90 -12.58 -2.56 0.16
CA ALA A 90 -13.85 -2.73 0.85
C ALA A 90 -14.35 -1.37 1.35
N LEU A 91 -15.30 -0.75 0.63
CA LEU A 91 -15.74 0.62 0.91
C LEU A 91 -16.36 0.80 2.30
N GLU A 92 -16.96 -0.24 2.87
CA GLU A 92 -17.51 -0.27 4.24
C GLU A 92 -16.41 -0.18 5.33
N ARG A 93 -15.14 -0.36 4.93
CA ARG A 93 -13.95 -0.25 5.78
C ARG A 93 -13.02 0.89 5.32
N PHE A 94 -13.53 1.78 4.47
CA PHE A 94 -12.73 2.85 3.88
C PHE A 94 -13.26 4.23 4.28
N VAL A 95 -12.36 5.08 4.79
CA VAL A 95 -12.68 6.45 5.20
C VAL A 95 -11.84 7.43 4.40
N LEU A 96 -12.49 8.32 3.68
CA LEU A 96 -11.82 9.42 2.98
C LEU A 96 -11.88 10.67 3.86
N VAL A 97 -10.73 11.19 4.21
CA VAL A 97 -10.56 12.38 5.06
C VAL A 97 -10.08 13.54 4.23
N ALA A 98 -10.82 14.65 4.29
CA ALA A 98 -10.34 15.89 3.67
C ALA A 98 -9.03 16.34 4.31
N SER A 99 -8.13 16.93 3.53
CA SER A 99 -6.98 17.63 4.11
C SER A 99 -7.50 18.76 5.00
N PRO A 100 -6.85 19.04 6.15
CA PRO A 100 -7.17 20.24 6.90
C PRO A 100 -7.09 21.48 5.99
N ASP A 101 -8.11 22.32 6.05
CA ASP A 101 -8.20 23.48 5.18
C ASP A 101 -7.05 24.47 5.37
N THR A 102 -6.62 25.05 4.25
CA THR A 102 -5.55 26.05 4.12
C THR A 102 -5.87 27.41 4.75
N GLU A 103 -7.05 27.61 5.34
CA GLU A 103 -7.47 28.89 5.96
C GLU A 103 -6.65 29.27 7.22
N ILE A 104 -5.86 28.33 7.73
CA ILE A 104 -5.14 28.49 9.02
C ILE A 104 -3.73 29.10 8.83
N GLY A 105 -3.29 29.34 7.58
CA GLY A 105 -1.95 29.80 7.24
C GLY A 105 -0.89 28.69 7.17
N PRO A 106 0.18 28.87 6.36
CA PRO A 106 1.09 27.81 5.96
C PRO A 106 1.82 27.09 7.14
N ASP A 107 2.18 27.78 8.20
CA ASP A 107 2.87 27.18 9.35
C ASP A 107 1.92 26.34 10.23
N ASN A 108 0.65 26.70 10.26
CA ASN A 108 -0.38 25.96 11.01
C ASN A 108 -0.93 24.77 10.21
N GLU A 109 -1.00 24.88 8.86
CA GLU A 109 -1.45 23.83 7.96
C GLU A 109 -0.58 22.59 8.10
N GLU A 110 0.75 22.73 8.00
CA GLU A 110 1.68 21.59 8.14
C GLU A 110 1.56 20.92 9.51
N THR A 111 1.36 21.70 10.57
CA THR A 111 1.19 21.18 11.93
C THR A 111 -0.15 20.48 12.10
N ALA A 112 -1.23 21.04 11.57
CA ALA A 112 -2.57 20.47 11.59
C ALA A 112 -2.61 19.17 10.76
N TRP A 113 -1.98 19.16 9.60
CA TRP A 113 -1.85 17.98 8.74
C TRP A 113 -1.13 16.83 9.47
N ALA A 114 0.05 17.11 10.06
CA ALA A 114 0.81 16.10 10.79
C ALA A 114 0.04 15.55 12.01
N ALA A 115 -0.73 16.40 12.69
CA ALA A 115 -1.59 16.00 13.80
C ALA A 115 -2.77 15.12 13.33
N ALA A 116 -3.40 15.47 12.20
CA ALA A 116 -4.49 14.68 11.61
C ALA A 116 -3.98 13.30 11.18
N VAL A 117 -2.84 13.22 10.46
CA VAL A 117 -2.23 11.92 10.10
C VAL A 117 -1.88 11.10 11.32
N ALA A 118 -1.34 11.72 12.38
CA ALA A 118 -1.03 11.03 13.64
C ALA A 118 -2.29 10.45 14.29
N ALA A 119 -3.40 11.18 14.30
CA ALA A 119 -4.68 10.70 14.83
C ALA A 119 -5.24 9.54 14.01
N LEU A 120 -5.10 9.59 12.66
CA LEU A 120 -5.49 8.48 11.79
C LEU A 120 -4.65 7.23 12.05
N VAL A 121 -3.33 7.37 12.22
CA VAL A 121 -2.44 6.24 12.56
C VAL A 121 -2.81 5.60 13.90
N ASP A 122 -3.42 6.34 14.83
CA ASP A 122 -3.89 5.78 16.10
C ASP A 122 -5.17 4.95 15.97
N ALA A 123 -6.00 5.25 14.97
CA ALA A 123 -7.35 4.73 14.85
C ALA A 123 -7.51 3.69 13.73
N PHE A 124 -6.61 3.66 12.74
CA PHE A 124 -6.72 2.83 11.54
C PHE A 124 -5.53 1.91 11.37
N GLU A 125 -5.77 0.71 10.83
CA GLU A 125 -4.72 -0.26 10.53
C GLU A 125 -3.88 0.15 9.33
N VAL A 126 -4.49 0.80 8.33
CA VAL A 126 -3.80 1.30 7.13
C VAL A 126 -4.17 2.77 6.91
N VAL A 127 -3.18 3.61 6.73
CA VAL A 127 -3.38 5.05 6.45
C VAL A 127 -2.66 5.41 5.16
N LEU A 128 -3.43 5.74 4.13
CA LEU A 128 -2.94 6.24 2.85
C LEU A 128 -2.82 7.77 2.95
N VAL A 129 -1.66 8.32 2.63
CA VAL A 129 -1.39 9.74 2.78
C VAL A 129 -0.77 10.31 1.52
N GLN A 130 -1.43 11.30 0.93
CA GLN A 130 -0.86 12.12 -0.12
C GLN A 130 -0.56 13.52 0.45
N ALA A 131 0.71 13.85 0.58
CA ALA A 131 1.12 15.17 1.05
C ALA A 131 1.10 16.17 -0.11
N THR A 132 0.42 17.30 0.08
CA THR A 132 0.38 18.43 -0.87
C THR A 132 1.57 19.37 -0.70
N HIS A 133 2.32 19.21 0.40
CA HIS A 133 3.47 19.99 0.78
C HIS A 133 4.65 19.07 1.15
N ARG A 134 5.83 19.66 1.31
CA ARG A 134 7.01 18.92 1.75
C ARG A 134 6.94 18.63 3.24
N VAL A 135 6.85 17.34 3.59
CA VAL A 135 6.83 16.89 4.99
C VAL A 135 8.20 17.13 5.64
N LYS A 136 8.22 17.85 6.74
CA LYS A 136 9.45 18.11 7.49
C LYS A 136 10.02 16.79 8.02
N VAL A 137 11.35 16.65 7.99
CA VAL A 137 12.08 15.45 8.50
C VAL A 137 11.61 15.04 9.89
N ARG A 138 11.43 16.04 10.77
CA ARG A 138 10.96 15.82 12.14
C ARG A 138 9.58 15.15 12.18
N ASP A 139 8.65 15.64 11.37
CA ASP A 139 7.27 15.15 11.36
C ASP A 139 7.19 13.77 10.69
N GLY A 140 7.94 13.54 9.62
CA GLY A 140 8.08 12.22 9.02
C GLY A 140 8.62 11.17 10.00
N ARG A 141 9.66 11.50 10.77
CA ARG A 141 10.20 10.62 11.82
C ARG A 141 9.21 10.34 12.93
N ARG A 142 8.47 11.37 13.37
CA ARG A 142 7.44 11.24 14.40
C ARG A 142 6.31 10.34 13.94
N LEU A 143 5.82 10.52 12.73
CA LEU A 143 4.78 9.69 12.13
C LEU A 143 5.24 8.24 11.98
N ALA A 144 6.44 7.99 11.48
CA ALA A 144 7.00 6.65 11.35
C ALA A 144 7.19 5.96 12.72
N ALA A 145 7.61 6.71 13.76
CA ALA A 145 7.72 6.18 15.12
C ALA A 145 6.35 5.79 15.68
N ARG A 146 5.34 6.66 15.51
CA ARG A 146 3.95 6.40 15.94
C ARG A 146 3.33 5.23 15.21
N THR A 147 3.54 5.13 13.88
CA THR A 147 3.13 3.99 13.05
C THR A 147 3.66 2.67 13.63
N ARG A 148 4.94 2.66 14.03
CA ARG A 148 5.58 1.49 14.63
C ARG A 148 4.99 1.15 16.00
N GLU A 149 4.74 2.15 16.83
CA GLU A 149 4.17 2.00 18.18
C GLU A 149 2.73 1.45 18.12
N ARG A 150 1.92 1.92 17.14
CA ARG A 150 0.52 1.52 16.97
C ARG A 150 0.34 0.23 16.17
N GLY A 151 1.37 -0.24 15.50
CA GLY A 151 1.26 -1.39 14.61
C GLY A 151 0.45 -1.10 13.34
N ALA A 152 0.23 0.16 13.00
CA ALA A 152 -0.43 0.56 11.76
C ALA A 152 0.51 0.42 10.57
N VAL A 153 -0.01 0.57 9.34
CA VAL A 153 0.79 0.72 8.12
C VAL A 153 0.53 2.09 7.52
N LEU A 154 1.59 2.89 7.39
CA LEU A 154 1.52 4.22 6.77
C LEU A 154 1.98 4.13 5.32
N VAL A 155 1.05 4.38 4.38
CA VAL A 155 1.32 4.37 2.94
C VAL A 155 1.48 5.80 2.44
N GLN A 156 2.68 6.14 2.03
CA GLN A 156 3.05 7.44 1.47
C GLN A 156 2.84 7.41 -0.05
N VAL A 157 1.93 8.23 -0.56
CA VAL A 157 1.60 8.27 -1.99
C VAL A 157 2.26 9.46 -2.66
N GLY A 158 3.13 9.17 -3.64
CA GLY A 158 4.01 10.14 -4.27
C GLY A 158 5.24 10.45 -3.40
N SER A 159 6.43 10.32 -3.97
CA SER A 159 7.71 10.49 -3.23
C SER A 159 8.07 11.94 -2.97
N SER A 160 7.52 12.88 -3.74
CA SER A 160 7.95 14.28 -3.76
C SER A 160 7.74 15.04 -2.45
N GLY A 161 6.84 14.56 -1.59
CA GLY A 161 6.53 15.21 -0.31
C GLY A 161 7.36 14.72 0.88
N TRP A 162 7.99 13.55 0.80
CA TRP A 162 8.64 12.92 1.95
C TRP A 162 10.16 13.03 1.89
N SER A 163 10.76 13.51 2.96
CA SER A 163 12.22 13.68 3.08
C SER A 163 12.93 12.44 3.62
N GLU A 164 12.19 11.48 4.17
CA GLU A 164 12.72 10.22 4.67
C GLU A 164 12.17 9.03 3.86
N GLY A 165 13.04 8.10 3.50
CA GLY A 165 12.64 6.90 2.76
C GLY A 165 11.78 5.96 3.61
N ALA A 166 10.82 5.32 2.98
CA ALA A 166 9.98 4.28 3.58
C ALA A 166 10.74 2.96 3.84
N ASP A 167 10.16 2.08 4.65
CA ASP A 167 10.69 0.72 4.86
C ASP A 167 10.60 -0.11 3.57
N VAL A 168 9.49 0.04 2.83
CA VAL A 168 9.24 -0.57 1.52
C VAL A 168 8.89 0.53 0.53
N THR A 169 9.36 0.44 -0.69
CA THR A 169 9.01 1.30 -1.82
C THR A 169 8.46 0.46 -2.96
N LEU A 170 7.39 0.93 -3.59
CA LEU A 170 6.85 0.38 -4.83
C LEU A 170 6.80 1.51 -5.85
N GLU A 171 7.55 1.41 -6.91
CA GLU A 171 7.63 2.41 -7.98
C GLU A 171 7.08 1.85 -9.28
N VAL A 172 6.12 2.55 -9.88
CA VAL A 172 5.70 2.27 -11.26
C VAL A 172 6.69 2.94 -12.20
N THR A 173 7.53 2.16 -12.85
CA THR A 173 8.55 2.65 -13.79
C THR A 173 8.00 2.80 -15.21
N GLU A 174 7.01 1.97 -15.56
CA GLU A 174 6.37 1.99 -16.87
C GLU A 174 4.87 1.76 -16.71
N ALA A 175 4.06 2.51 -17.47
CA ALA A 175 2.61 2.34 -17.50
C ALA A 175 2.11 2.47 -18.95
N ARG A 176 1.35 1.50 -19.43
CA ARG A 176 0.75 1.50 -20.76
C ARG A 176 -0.73 1.15 -20.66
N TRP A 177 -1.58 2.02 -21.18
CA TRP A 177 -3.00 1.73 -21.34
C TRP A 177 -3.26 0.96 -22.63
N GLU A 178 -4.23 0.06 -22.55
CA GLU A 178 -4.76 -0.69 -23.68
C GLU A 178 -6.22 -0.36 -23.93
N GLY A 179 -6.70 -0.66 -25.14
CA GLY A 179 -8.09 -0.44 -25.54
C GLY A 179 -8.31 0.80 -26.42
N LEU A 180 -7.26 1.57 -26.69
CA LEU A 180 -7.29 2.66 -27.67
C LEU A 180 -6.80 2.17 -29.02
N ALA A 181 -7.51 2.57 -30.09
CA ALA A 181 -7.08 2.44 -31.48
C ALA A 181 -7.06 3.83 -32.12
N ASP A 182 -6.62 3.94 -33.38
CA ASP A 182 -6.52 5.20 -34.10
C ASP A 182 -7.88 5.90 -34.20
N GLY A 183 -8.10 6.91 -33.38
CA GLY A 183 -9.28 7.77 -33.33
C GLY A 183 -10.53 7.20 -32.64
N TYR A 184 -10.48 6.00 -32.03
CA TYR A 184 -11.62 5.41 -31.31
C TYR A 184 -11.15 4.43 -30.22
N GLY A 185 -12.09 4.03 -29.34
CA GLY A 185 -11.85 3.09 -28.24
C GLY A 185 -11.93 3.74 -26.87
N HIS A 186 -11.76 2.93 -25.85
CA HIS A 186 -11.68 3.41 -24.46
C HIS A 186 -10.56 2.68 -23.72
N LEU A 187 -10.02 3.32 -22.71
CA LEU A 187 -9.08 2.72 -21.79
C LEU A 187 -9.76 1.54 -21.07
N ARG A 188 -9.24 0.33 -21.23
CA ARG A 188 -9.82 -0.90 -20.67
C ARG A 188 -8.94 -1.50 -19.57
N SER A 189 -7.66 -1.57 -19.84
CA SER A 189 -6.69 -2.13 -18.94
C SER A 189 -5.41 -1.32 -18.94
N ARG A 190 -4.67 -1.40 -17.87
CA ARG A 190 -3.36 -0.75 -17.75
C ARG A 190 -2.32 -1.74 -17.29
N ARG A 191 -1.36 -2.02 -18.17
CA ARG A 191 -0.17 -2.79 -17.81
C ARG A 191 0.87 -1.86 -17.20
N VAL A 192 1.39 -2.25 -16.03
CA VAL A 192 2.41 -1.49 -15.32
C VAL A 192 3.59 -2.39 -14.97
N THR A 193 4.79 -1.81 -15.01
CA THR A 193 5.98 -2.43 -14.44
C THR A 193 6.22 -1.81 -13.07
N VAL A 194 6.22 -2.63 -12.03
CA VAL A 194 6.45 -2.21 -10.65
C VAL A 194 7.80 -2.71 -10.17
N VAL A 195 8.59 -1.80 -9.60
CA VAL A 195 9.84 -2.13 -8.92
C VAL A 195 9.64 -1.96 -7.43
N GLY A 196 9.80 -3.05 -6.69
CA GLY A 196 9.80 -3.08 -5.24
C GLY A 196 11.22 -2.93 -4.71
N GLY A 197 11.38 -2.12 -3.66
CA GLY A 197 12.66 -1.88 -2.99
C GLY A 197 12.46 -1.38 -1.57
N GLY A 198 13.51 -0.86 -0.93
CA GLY A 198 13.42 -0.28 0.40
C GLY A 198 14.60 -0.62 1.30
N ARG A 199 14.33 -0.74 2.59
CA ARG A 199 15.33 -0.99 3.63
C ARG A 199 15.25 -2.42 4.15
N ARG A 200 16.32 -2.92 4.76
CA ARG A 200 16.39 -4.25 5.42
C ARG A 200 15.96 -5.38 4.48
N GLU A 201 14.86 -6.06 4.77
CA GLU A 201 14.32 -7.15 3.94
C GLU A 201 13.92 -6.71 2.53
N ALA A 202 13.63 -5.41 2.34
CA ALA A 202 13.30 -4.81 1.05
C ALA A 202 14.52 -4.27 0.29
N SER A 203 15.75 -4.40 0.81
CA SER A 203 16.97 -3.88 0.17
C SER A 203 17.30 -4.56 -1.16
N ARG A 204 16.81 -5.79 -1.38
CA ARG A 204 16.95 -6.49 -2.66
C ARG A 204 15.81 -6.07 -3.59
N PRO A 205 16.09 -5.40 -4.72
CA PRO A 205 15.05 -4.99 -5.67
C PRO A 205 14.28 -6.21 -6.22
N ARG A 206 12.97 -6.03 -6.38
CA ARG A 206 12.04 -6.99 -6.98
C ARG A 206 11.31 -6.29 -8.12
N ARG A 207 11.04 -7.00 -9.18
CA ARG A 207 10.32 -6.46 -10.33
C ARG A 207 9.18 -7.40 -10.70
N SER A 208 8.02 -6.83 -10.99
CA SER A 208 6.86 -7.56 -11.51
C SER A 208 6.10 -6.70 -12.49
N GLU A 209 5.41 -7.35 -13.42
CA GLU A 209 4.45 -6.70 -14.31
C GLU A 209 3.04 -7.04 -13.85
N LEU A 210 2.20 -6.01 -13.73
CA LEU A 210 0.84 -6.12 -13.25
C LEU A 210 -0.14 -5.50 -14.22
N TRP A 211 -1.34 -6.05 -14.26
CA TRP A 211 -2.53 -5.34 -14.69
C TRP A 211 -3.07 -4.50 -13.52
N LEU A 212 -3.20 -3.18 -13.74
CA LEU A 212 -3.62 -2.21 -12.71
C LEU A 212 -4.46 -1.08 -13.34
N PRO A 213 -5.76 -1.29 -13.66
CA PRO A 213 -6.50 -2.56 -13.59
C PRO A 213 -6.31 -3.46 -14.82
N SER A 214 -6.81 -4.70 -14.73
CA SER A 214 -7.08 -5.60 -15.87
C SER A 214 -8.38 -5.21 -16.58
N THR A 215 -8.76 -5.92 -17.64
CA THR A 215 -10.03 -5.70 -18.36
C THR A 215 -11.26 -5.91 -17.49
N ASP A 216 -11.16 -6.72 -16.46
CA ASP A 216 -12.23 -7.03 -15.52
C ASP A 216 -12.20 -6.12 -14.27
N GLY A 217 -11.35 -5.08 -14.28
CA GLY A 217 -11.18 -4.14 -13.17
C GLY A 217 -10.24 -4.64 -12.06
N LEU A 218 -9.77 -5.89 -12.14
CA LEU A 218 -8.96 -6.52 -11.09
C LEU A 218 -7.47 -6.14 -11.17
N VAL A 219 -6.77 -6.43 -10.08
CA VAL A 219 -5.30 -6.31 -10.02
C VAL A 219 -4.68 -7.69 -10.10
N GLU A 220 -3.93 -7.93 -11.16
CA GLU A 220 -3.42 -9.26 -11.50
C GLU A 220 -1.96 -9.20 -11.94
N SER A 221 -1.22 -10.30 -11.72
CA SER A 221 0.11 -10.45 -12.31
C SER A 221 -0.01 -10.72 -13.81
N VAL A 222 0.82 -10.06 -14.61
CA VAL A 222 0.93 -10.40 -16.02
C VAL A 222 1.62 -11.76 -16.13
N VAL A 223 0.89 -12.75 -16.66
CA VAL A 223 1.48 -14.04 -16.99
C VAL A 223 2.25 -13.85 -18.31
N PRO A 224 3.57 -14.12 -18.36
CA PRO A 224 4.30 -14.07 -19.61
C PRO A 224 3.68 -15.02 -20.63
N ASP A 225 3.48 -14.57 -21.87
CA ASP A 225 3.09 -15.47 -22.96
C ASP A 225 4.12 -16.63 -23.02
N PRO A 226 3.65 -17.87 -23.15
CA PRO A 226 4.57 -19.00 -23.30
C PRO A 226 5.43 -18.76 -24.55
N VAL A 227 6.73 -18.66 -24.34
CA VAL A 227 7.68 -18.56 -25.46
C VAL A 227 7.47 -19.78 -26.35
N PRO A 228 7.08 -19.61 -27.61
CA PRO A 228 6.90 -20.76 -28.49
C PRO A 228 8.24 -21.49 -28.58
N LEU A 229 8.24 -22.76 -28.15
CA LEU A 229 9.36 -23.67 -28.35
C LEU A 229 9.66 -23.69 -29.85
N ARG A 230 10.80 -23.12 -30.28
CA ARG A 230 11.29 -23.29 -31.62
C ARG A 230 11.52 -24.79 -31.82
N ALA A 231 10.67 -25.44 -32.62
CA ALA A 231 10.95 -26.78 -33.11
C ALA A 231 12.28 -26.70 -33.89
N GLY A 232 13.31 -27.39 -33.36
CA GLY A 232 14.59 -27.57 -34.02
C GLY A 232 14.49 -28.66 -35.09
#